data_30a0ebdd792066d7c975ce84fc96c094
#
_entry.id   30a0ebdd792066d7c975ce84fc96c094
#
_cell.length_a   1.000
_cell.length_b   1.000
_cell.length_c   1.000
_cell.angle_alpha   90.00
_cell.angle_beta   90.00
_cell.angle_gamma   90.00
#
_symmetry.space_group_name_H-M   'P 1'
#
loop_
_entity.id
_entity.type
_entity.pdbx_description
1 polymer ?
#
loop_
_entity_poly.entity_id
_entity_poly.type
_entity_poly.pdbx_seq_one_letter_code
_entity_poly.pdbx_strand_id
1 'polypeptide(L)'
;MPERIEAGGSSTSGVAAGFRIVWGVVSYRILNLEMANLAAAGSIAVALHLHWLDIGVRTLFAFMLNVLVYLNNDYIDVAVDLQSSDKDTQKARFLHQHIRAGFWAQIVLLLGLALMAVVYDIGLLVPLIAGGGVCWWYSWQLKRCPYLDIVAMMIWGITMPLVGAPLLSVLGWGMALQLGLFSGVFESIQVVRDADEDAKEGVRTTAVVLGKGRTLLLAKAIMVIVSVYAALVLHPIAALITLVALVVPFIPDNVEKYWTRVKLVYGIAWLFICAWVFFKGQSSGLLWAIERTASLG
;
A
#
# COMPACT_ATOMS: atom_id res chain seq x y z
N MET A 1 -47.63 -28.38 -5.93
CA MET A 1 -47.27 -27.36 -6.92
C MET A 1 -46.15 -26.55 -6.29
N PRO A 2 -44.92 -26.55 -6.80
CA PRO A 2 -43.85 -25.69 -6.28
C PRO A 2 -44.03 -24.30 -6.93
N GLU A 3 -44.09 -23.30 -6.06
CA GLU A 3 -44.10 -21.89 -6.46
C GLU A 3 -42.82 -21.57 -7.25
N ARG A 4 -43.00 -21.09 -8.47
CA ARG A 4 -41.98 -20.44 -9.26
C ARG A 4 -41.63 -19.12 -8.57
N ILE A 5 -40.48 -19.07 -7.90
CA ILE A 5 -39.85 -17.81 -7.52
C ILE A 5 -39.46 -17.13 -8.85
N GLU A 6 -40.24 -16.14 -9.25
CA GLU A 6 -39.87 -15.25 -10.36
C GLU A 6 -38.57 -14.51 -9.99
N ALA A 7 -37.49 -14.90 -10.66
CA ALA A 7 -36.25 -14.14 -10.68
C ALA A 7 -36.44 -12.88 -11.50
N GLY A 8 -37.10 -11.88 -10.94
CA GLY A 8 -37.16 -10.50 -11.43
C GLY A 8 -35.83 -9.79 -11.27
N GLY A 9 -34.75 -10.35 -11.80
CA GLY A 9 -33.45 -9.68 -11.88
C GLY A 9 -33.38 -8.83 -13.12
N SER A 10 -33.46 -7.49 -12.99
CA SER A 10 -33.08 -6.58 -14.06
C SER A 10 -31.68 -6.97 -14.54
N SER A 11 -31.53 -7.39 -15.80
CA SER A 11 -30.25 -7.77 -16.40
C SER A 11 -29.39 -6.50 -16.49
N THR A 12 -28.66 -6.21 -15.43
CA THR A 12 -27.65 -5.14 -15.46
C THR A 12 -26.66 -5.48 -16.58
N SER A 13 -26.48 -4.57 -17.54
CA SER A 13 -25.49 -4.80 -18.60
C SER A 13 -24.13 -5.06 -17.97
N GLY A 14 -23.31 -5.94 -18.55
CA GLY A 14 -21.97 -6.28 -18.00
C GLY A 14 -21.10 -5.04 -17.73
N VAL A 15 -21.27 -3.99 -18.54
CA VAL A 15 -20.58 -2.69 -18.37
C VAL A 15 -21.05 -1.96 -17.11
N ALA A 16 -22.37 -1.86 -16.90
CA ALA A 16 -22.92 -1.23 -15.69
C ALA A 16 -22.54 -1.99 -14.42
N ALA A 17 -22.50 -3.33 -14.47
CA ALA A 17 -22.02 -4.16 -13.38
C ALA A 17 -20.54 -3.90 -13.08
N GLY A 18 -19.69 -3.84 -14.11
CA GLY A 18 -18.27 -3.51 -13.95
C GLY A 18 -18.05 -2.14 -13.30
N PHE A 19 -18.74 -1.11 -13.76
CA PHE A 19 -18.69 0.21 -13.16
C PHE A 19 -19.11 0.22 -11.68
N ARG A 20 -20.23 -0.46 -11.37
CA ARG A 20 -20.70 -0.59 -9.98
C ARG A 20 -19.70 -1.31 -9.08
N ILE A 21 -19.01 -2.35 -9.60
CA ILE A 21 -17.95 -3.06 -8.87
C ILE A 21 -16.78 -2.10 -8.56
N VAL A 22 -16.27 -1.40 -9.58
CA VAL A 22 -15.17 -0.43 -9.40
C VAL A 22 -15.57 0.67 -8.43
N TRP A 23 -16.77 1.23 -8.55
CA TRP A 23 -17.28 2.24 -7.62
C TRP A 23 -17.38 1.70 -6.18
N GLY A 24 -17.82 0.46 -6.01
CA GLY A 24 -17.87 -0.21 -4.70
C GLY A 24 -16.50 -0.35 -4.06
N VAL A 25 -15.46 -0.68 -4.85
CA VAL A 25 -14.07 -0.70 -4.35
C VAL A 25 -13.63 0.70 -3.95
N VAL A 26 -13.80 1.69 -4.82
CA VAL A 26 -13.37 3.08 -4.58
C VAL A 26 -14.04 3.66 -3.34
N SER A 27 -15.37 3.59 -3.25
CA SER A 27 -16.12 4.18 -2.15
C SER A 27 -15.76 3.54 -0.81
N TYR A 28 -15.62 2.21 -0.75
CA TYR A 28 -15.23 1.50 0.45
C TYR A 28 -13.83 1.94 0.93
N ARG A 29 -12.84 1.98 0.02
CA ARG A 29 -11.45 2.31 0.38
C ARG A 29 -11.26 3.77 0.76
N ILE A 30 -12.00 4.70 0.14
CA ILE A 30 -11.98 6.12 0.53
C ILE A 30 -12.61 6.31 1.91
N LEU A 31 -13.77 5.73 2.17
CA LEU A 31 -14.48 5.87 3.45
C LEU A 31 -13.67 5.30 4.62
N ASN A 32 -12.91 4.23 4.40
CA ASN A 32 -12.06 3.61 5.42
C ASN A 32 -10.63 4.17 5.45
N LEU A 33 -10.31 5.23 4.69
CA LEU A 33 -8.98 5.86 4.62
C LEU A 33 -7.85 4.87 4.28
N GLU A 34 -8.14 3.90 3.42
CA GLU A 34 -7.18 2.84 3.04
C GLU A 34 -6.30 3.20 1.85
N MET A 35 -6.40 4.43 1.33
CA MET A 35 -5.60 4.91 0.19
C MET A 35 -4.37 5.73 0.62
N ALA A 36 -3.72 5.38 1.73
CA ALA A 36 -2.52 6.10 2.22
C ALA A 36 -1.38 6.14 1.18
N ASN A 37 -1.20 5.06 0.41
CA ASN A 37 -0.17 4.99 -0.62
C ASN A 37 -0.44 5.95 -1.80
N LEU A 38 -1.70 6.24 -2.11
CA LEU A 38 -2.07 7.29 -3.07
C LEU A 38 -1.63 8.67 -2.57
N ALA A 39 -1.91 8.99 -1.31
CA ALA A 39 -1.48 10.23 -0.69
C ALA A 39 0.06 10.33 -0.65
N ALA A 40 0.75 9.21 -0.41
CA ALA A 40 2.21 9.13 -0.45
C ALA A 40 2.77 9.46 -1.84
N ALA A 41 2.23 8.87 -2.92
CA ALA A 41 2.65 9.18 -4.29
C ALA A 41 2.43 10.67 -4.62
N GLY A 42 1.25 11.21 -4.31
CA GLY A 42 0.96 12.63 -4.52
C GLY A 42 1.90 13.56 -3.72
N SER A 43 2.20 13.21 -2.46
CA SER A 43 3.11 13.99 -1.62
C SER A 43 4.56 14.00 -2.14
N ILE A 44 5.05 12.88 -2.69
CA ILE A 44 6.37 12.84 -3.37
C ILE A 44 6.37 13.77 -4.58
N ALA A 45 5.35 13.70 -5.43
CA ALA A 45 5.27 14.54 -6.63
C ALA A 45 5.27 16.04 -6.28
N VAL A 46 4.56 16.42 -5.23
CA VAL A 46 4.56 17.80 -4.71
C VAL A 46 5.92 18.16 -4.11
N ALA A 47 6.50 17.28 -3.27
CA ALA A 47 7.79 17.54 -2.63
C ALA A 47 8.94 17.70 -3.64
N LEU A 48 8.87 17.00 -4.77
CA LEU A 48 9.84 17.10 -5.86
C LEU A 48 9.57 18.26 -6.84
N HIS A 49 8.59 19.13 -6.56
CA HIS A 49 8.20 20.24 -7.44
C HIS A 49 7.87 19.84 -8.87
N LEU A 50 7.23 18.69 -9.07
CA LEU A 50 6.79 18.32 -10.40
C LEU A 50 5.77 19.32 -10.92
N HIS A 51 5.72 19.48 -12.23
CA HIS A 51 4.72 20.34 -12.85
C HIS A 51 3.31 19.86 -12.53
N TRP A 52 2.34 20.76 -12.40
CA TRP A 52 0.97 20.42 -11.95
C TRP A 52 0.28 19.37 -12.83
N LEU A 53 0.58 19.32 -14.14
CA LEU A 53 0.09 18.27 -15.03
C LEU A 53 0.70 16.92 -14.69
N ASP A 54 2.00 16.87 -14.37
CA ASP A 54 2.67 15.64 -13.94
C ASP A 54 2.07 15.13 -12.63
N ILE A 55 1.83 16.04 -11.66
CA ILE A 55 1.16 15.68 -10.41
C ILE A 55 -0.21 15.09 -10.70
N GLY A 56 -1.00 15.71 -11.58
CA GLY A 56 -2.34 15.24 -11.95
C GLY A 56 -2.30 13.85 -12.59
N VAL A 57 -1.47 13.66 -13.63
CA VAL A 57 -1.38 12.39 -14.37
C VAL A 57 -0.85 11.27 -13.48
N ARG A 58 0.21 11.51 -12.70
CA ARG A 58 0.78 10.53 -11.78
C ARG A 58 -0.18 10.18 -10.64
N THR A 59 -0.91 11.16 -10.11
CA THR A 59 -1.94 10.90 -9.08
C THR A 59 -3.10 10.08 -9.66
N LEU A 60 -3.54 10.36 -10.89
CA LEU A 60 -4.54 9.54 -11.57
C LEU A 60 -4.05 8.11 -11.80
N PHE A 61 -2.81 7.95 -12.27
CA PHE A 61 -2.19 6.63 -12.44
C PHE A 61 -2.14 5.87 -11.11
N ALA A 62 -1.66 6.53 -10.05
CA ALA A 62 -1.60 5.99 -8.70
C ALA A 62 -2.99 5.57 -8.19
N PHE A 63 -4.02 6.38 -8.43
CA PHE A 63 -5.38 6.06 -8.09
C PHE A 63 -5.90 4.81 -8.83
N MET A 64 -5.72 4.77 -10.16
CA MET A 64 -6.14 3.61 -10.97
C MET A 64 -5.40 2.34 -10.56
N LEU A 65 -4.08 2.41 -10.26
CA LEU A 65 -3.28 1.28 -9.80
C LEU A 65 -3.76 0.78 -8.44
N ASN A 66 -4.08 1.66 -7.49
CA ASN A 66 -4.70 1.26 -6.22
C ASN A 66 -6.03 0.54 -6.44
N VAL A 67 -6.90 1.09 -7.29
CA VAL A 67 -8.20 0.47 -7.60
C VAL A 67 -8.01 -0.92 -8.21
N LEU A 68 -7.07 -1.08 -9.15
CA LEU A 68 -6.74 -2.37 -9.76
C LEU A 68 -6.30 -3.39 -8.71
N VAL A 69 -5.37 -3.01 -7.82
CA VAL A 69 -4.83 -3.90 -6.77
C VAL A 69 -5.92 -4.30 -5.78
N TYR A 70 -6.73 -3.36 -5.32
CA TYR A 70 -7.83 -3.67 -4.39
C TYR A 70 -8.94 -4.50 -5.04
N LEU A 71 -9.28 -4.21 -6.30
CA LEU A 71 -10.25 -5.01 -7.04
C LEU A 71 -9.74 -6.44 -7.25
N ASN A 72 -8.45 -6.59 -7.53
CA ASN A 72 -7.82 -7.91 -7.65
C ASN A 72 -7.87 -8.69 -6.32
N ASN A 73 -7.57 -8.03 -5.20
CA ASN A 73 -7.67 -8.65 -3.88
C ASN A 73 -9.11 -9.11 -3.58
N ASP A 74 -10.09 -8.22 -3.75
CA ASP A 74 -11.51 -8.55 -3.55
C ASP A 74 -11.97 -9.68 -4.51
N TYR A 75 -11.41 -9.74 -5.74
CA TYR A 75 -11.73 -10.77 -6.74
C TYR A 75 -11.19 -12.15 -6.33
N ILE A 76 -9.96 -12.22 -5.82
CA ILE A 76 -9.32 -13.48 -5.38
C ILE A 76 -9.97 -13.98 -4.09
N ASP A 77 -10.26 -13.07 -3.17
CA ASP A 77 -10.78 -13.41 -1.84
C ASP A 77 -12.31 -13.55 -1.79
N VAL A 78 -13.03 -13.35 -2.90
CA VAL A 78 -14.50 -13.31 -2.93
C VAL A 78 -15.18 -14.52 -2.26
N ALA A 79 -14.62 -15.72 -2.41
CA ALA A 79 -15.18 -16.94 -1.82
C ALA A 79 -15.01 -16.98 -0.28
N VAL A 80 -13.91 -16.43 0.23
CA VAL A 80 -13.63 -16.29 1.67
C VAL A 80 -14.48 -15.17 2.26
N ASP A 81 -14.56 -14.02 1.57
CA ASP A 81 -15.33 -12.85 2.00
C ASP A 81 -16.84 -13.12 2.13
N LEU A 82 -17.36 -14.07 1.34
CA LEU A 82 -18.77 -14.52 1.45
C LEU A 82 -19.06 -15.29 2.74
N GLN A 83 -18.04 -15.86 3.38
CA GLN A 83 -18.16 -16.65 4.62
C GLN A 83 -17.83 -15.82 5.87
N SER A 84 -17.21 -14.66 5.70
CA SER A 84 -16.84 -13.77 6.81
C SER A 84 -18.07 -13.08 7.41
N SER A 85 -18.14 -13.03 8.75
CA SER A 85 -19.18 -12.27 9.48
C SER A 85 -18.91 -10.77 9.54
N ASP A 86 -17.65 -10.37 9.35
CA ASP A 86 -17.18 -9.01 9.63
C ASP A 86 -17.02 -8.15 8.37
N LYS A 87 -17.15 -8.77 7.18
CA LYS A 87 -16.99 -8.08 5.90
C LYS A 87 -18.33 -7.69 5.27
N ASP A 88 -18.32 -6.68 4.40
CA ASP A 88 -19.48 -6.30 3.60
C ASP A 88 -19.88 -7.42 2.62
N THR A 89 -20.68 -8.33 3.13
CA THR A 89 -21.18 -9.49 2.36
C THR A 89 -22.04 -9.09 1.16
N GLN A 90 -22.62 -7.87 1.13
CA GLN A 90 -23.40 -7.41 -0.04
C GLN A 90 -22.48 -7.11 -1.22
N LYS A 91 -21.34 -6.44 -0.96
CA LYS A 91 -20.30 -6.18 -1.95
C LYS A 91 -19.72 -7.48 -2.52
N ALA A 92 -19.37 -8.41 -1.64
CA ALA A 92 -18.83 -9.72 -2.04
C ALA A 92 -19.85 -10.54 -2.85
N ARG A 93 -21.13 -10.55 -2.45
CA ARG A 93 -22.22 -11.20 -3.21
C ARG A 93 -22.39 -10.59 -4.60
N PHE A 94 -22.39 -9.27 -4.70
CA PHE A 94 -22.54 -8.61 -5.99
C PHE A 94 -21.35 -8.92 -6.92
N LEU A 95 -20.11 -8.88 -6.41
CA LEU A 95 -18.93 -9.27 -7.17
C LEU A 95 -19.00 -10.74 -7.62
N HIS A 96 -19.40 -11.65 -6.74
CA HIS A 96 -19.54 -13.07 -7.06
C HIS A 96 -20.60 -13.30 -8.16
N GLN A 97 -21.74 -12.64 -8.07
CA GLN A 97 -22.81 -12.73 -9.09
C GLN A 97 -22.38 -12.19 -10.46
N HIS A 98 -21.43 -11.21 -10.47
CA HIS A 98 -20.96 -10.54 -11.68
C HIS A 98 -19.44 -10.74 -11.88
N ILE A 99 -18.92 -11.91 -11.52
CA ILE A 99 -17.48 -12.19 -11.50
C ILE A 99 -16.79 -11.92 -12.86
N ARG A 100 -17.46 -12.19 -13.97
CA ARG A 100 -16.97 -11.87 -15.33
C ARG A 100 -16.81 -10.35 -15.53
N ALA A 101 -17.74 -9.55 -15.03
CA ALA A 101 -17.65 -8.10 -15.10
C ALA A 101 -16.47 -7.58 -14.24
N GLY A 102 -16.25 -8.15 -13.07
CA GLY A 102 -15.07 -7.87 -12.23
C GLY A 102 -13.75 -8.20 -12.93
N PHE A 103 -13.68 -9.33 -13.64
CA PHE A 103 -12.51 -9.69 -14.46
C PHE A 103 -12.26 -8.67 -15.57
N TRP A 104 -13.26 -8.34 -16.35
CA TRP A 104 -13.11 -7.36 -17.45
C TRP A 104 -12.79 -5.95 -16.96
N ALA A 105 -13.31 -5.55 -15.79
CA ALA A 105 -12.94 -4.28 -15.17
C ALA A 105 -11.44 -4.21 -14.83
N GLN A 106 -10.84 -5.29 -14.33
CA GLN A 106 -9.40 -5.38 -14.08
C GLN A 106 -8.60 -5.28 -15.39
N ILE A 107 -9.01 -5.98 -16.45
CA ILE A 107 -8.36 -5.91 -17.76
C ILE A 107 -8.40 -4.48 -18.32
N VAL A 108 -9.54 -3.79 -18.26
CA VAL A 108 -9.66 -2.40 -18.73
C VAL A 108 -8.75 -1.47 -17.92
N LEU A 109 -8.71 -1.60 -16.60
CA LEU A 109 -7.82 -0.81 -15.75
C LEU A 109 -6.34 -1.08 -16.08
N LEU A 110 -5.95 -2.35 -16.23
CA LEU A 110 -4.59 -2.74 -16.58
C LEU A 110 -4.16 -2.17 -17.93
N LEU A 111 -5.00 -2.30 -18.97
CA LEU A 111 -4.72 -1.75 -20.31
C LEU A 111 -4.66 -0.23 -20.28
N GLY A 112 -5.54 0.43 -19.54
CA GLY A 112 -5.52 1.89 -19.35
C GLY A 112 -4.23 2.36 -18.69
N LEU A 113 -3.78 1.68 -17.62
CA LEU A 113 -2.51 1.96 -16.94
C LEU A 113 -1.31 1.71 -17.86
N ALA A 114 -1.29 0.58 -18.58
CA ALA A 114 -0.22 0.28 -19.54
C ALA A 114 -0.14 1.34 -20.65
N LEU A 115 -1.28 1.77 -21.19
CA LEU A 115 -1.34 2.83 -22.18
C LEU A 115 -0.84 4.16 -21.61
N MET A 116 -1.27 4.54 -20.40
CA MET A 116 -0.75 5.76 -19.74
C MET A 116 0.77 5.70 -19.55
N ALA A 117 1.30 4.56 -19.12
CA ALA A 117 2.75 4.39 -18.94
C ALA A 117 3.50 4.54 -20.27
N VAL A 118 3.03 3.91 -21.34
CA VAL A 118 3.71 3.96 -22.66
C VAL A 118 3.62 5.35 -23.29
N VAL A 119 2.47 6.02 -23.18
CA VAL A 119 2.24 7.32 -23.83
C VAL A 119 2.84 8.48 -23.06
N TYR A 120 2.82 8.42 -21.73
CA TYR A 120 3.20 9.55 -20.89
C TYR A 120 4.61 9.40 -20.28
N ASP A 121 4.90 8.31 -19.57
CA ASP A 121 6.20 8.05 -18.94
C ASP A 121 6.40 6.54 -18.76
N ILE A 122 7.28 5.96 -19.57
CA ILE A 122 7.60 4.54 -19.56
C ILE A 122 8.07 4.05 -18.18
N GLY A 123 8.62 4.94 -17.34
CA GLY A 123 9.02 4.65 -15.96
C GLY A 123 7.87 4.17 -15.08
N LEU A 124 6.61 4.52 -15.41
CA LEU A 124 5.41 4.06 -14.73
C LEU A 124 5.14 2.55 -14.91
N LEU A 125 5.79 1.89 -15.87
CA LEU A 125 5.73 0.43 -15.98
C LEU A 125 6.38 -0.26 -14.77
N VAL A 126 7.36 0.37 -14.10
CA VAL A 126 8.01 -0.23 -12.93
C VAL A 126 7.01 -0.39 -11.78
N PRO A 127 6.31 0.64 -11.30
CA PRO A 127 5.27 0.46 -10.27
C PRO A 127 4.09 -0.41 -10.75
N LEU A 128 3.73 -0.38 -12.03
CA LEU A 128 2.66 -1.23 -12.56
C LEU A 128 3.05 -2.72 -12.50
N ILE A 129 4.23 -3.08 -13.01
CA ILE A 129 4.66 -4.48 -13.10
C ILE A 129 5.14 -4.99 -11.75
N ALA A 130 6.06 -4.27 -11.08
CA ALA A 130 6.61 -4.72 -9.82
C ALA A 130 5.61 -4.56 -8.68
N GLY A 131 4.92 -3.40 -8.57
CA GLY A 131 3.94 -3.14 -7.54
C GLY A 131 2.65 -3.90 -7.75
N GLY A 132 2.04 -3.77 -8.92
CA GLY A 132 0.82 -4.51 -9.28
C GLY A 132 1.05 -6.02 -9.26
N GLY A 133 2.18 -6.48 -9.80
CA GLY A 133 2.55 -7.90 -9.81
C GLY A 133 2.76 -8.49 -8.43
N VAL A 134 3.47 -7.80 -7.52
CA VAL A 134 3.66 -8.28 -6.15
C VAL A 134 2.35 -8.32 -5.38
N CYS A 135 1.45 -7.35 -5.56
CA CYS A 135 0.14 -7.35 -4.91
C CYS A 135 -0.76 -8.46 -5.46
N TRP A 136 -0.72 -8.71 -6.78
CA TRP A 136 -1.43 -9.85 -7.36
C TRP A 136 -0.93 -11.16 -6.75
N TRP A 137 0.39 -11.35 -6.67
CA TRP A 137 0.99 -12.54 -6.08
C TRP A 137 0.77 -12.61 -4.56
N TYR A 138 0.75 -11.47 -3.87
CA TYR A 138 0.40 -11.38 -2.46
C TYR A 138 -1.00 -11.95 -2.20
N SER A 139 -2.00 -11.47 -2.92
CA SER A 139 -3.38 -11.95 -2.76
C SER A 139 -3.52 -13.44 -3.09
N TRP A 140 -2.75 -13.94 -4.07
CA TRP A 140 -2.81 -15.35 -4.47
C TRP A 140 -2.06 -16.28 -3.51
N GLN A 141 -0.83 -15.94 -3.13
CA GLN A 141 0.07 -16.87 -2.42
C GLN A 141 0.88 -16.22 -1.29
N LEU A 142 1.50 -15.04 -1.48
CA LEU A 142 2.55 -14.54 -0.58
C LEU A 142 2.01 -14.22 0.82
N LYS A 143 0.75 -13.80 0.97
CA LYS A 143 0.11 -13.59 2.27
C LYS A 143 0.07 -14.85 3.15
N ARG A 144 0.25 -16.04 2.55
CA ARG A 144 0.28 -17.35 3.21
C ARG A 144 1.69 -17.90 3.41
N CYS A 145 2.70 -17.10 3.04
CA CYS A 145 4.10 -17.49 3.15
C CYS A 145 4.79 -16.60 4.19
N PRO A 146 5.22 -17.19 5.33
CA PRO A 146 5.91 -16.44 6.38
C PRO A 146 7.08 -15.62 5.84
N TYR A 147 7.25 -14.42 6.33
CA TYR A 147 8.20 -13.38 5.93
C TYR A 147 7.90 -12.75 4.55
N LEU A 148 7.37 -13.51 3.59
CA LEU A 148 7.05 -12.98 2.27
C LEU A 148 5.79 -12.10 2.30
N ASP A 149 4.90 -12.29 3.28
CA ASP A 149 3.80 -11.39 3.59
C ASP A 149 4.33 -9.96 3.84
N ILE A 150 5.31 -9.81 4.74
CA ILE A 150 5.91 -8.51 5.08
C ILE A 150 6.73 -7.94 3.91
N VAL A 151 7.58 -8.77 3.28
CA VAL A 151 8.44 -8.34 2.17
C VAL A 151 7.61 -7.88 0.97
N ALA A 152 6.52 -8.57 0.65
CA ALA A 152 5.63 -8.16 -0.43
C ALA A 152 5.03 -6.77 -0.19
N MET A 153 4.60 -6.49 1.04
CA MET A 153 4.05 -5.17 1.39
C MET A 153 5.13 -4.09 1.47
N MET A 154 6.39 -4.44 1.79
CA MET A 154 7.52 -3.50 1.63
C MET A 154 7.73 -3.14 0.16
N ILE A 155 7.73 -4.12 -0.76
CA ILE A 155 7.87 -3.87 -2.20
C ILE A 155 6.71 -3.00 -2.71
N TRP A 156 5.48 -3.29 -2.31
CA TRP A 156 4.33 -2.44 -2.61
C TRP A 156 4.49 -1.02 -2.07
N GLY A 157 4.94 -0.90 -0.82
CA GLY A 157 5.20 0.38 -0.16
C GLY A 157 6.35 1.19 -0.77
N ILE A 158 7.21 0.57 -1.59
CA ILE A 158 8.22 1.26 -2.41
C ILE A 158 7.63 1.65 -3.75
N THR A 159 7.10 0.67 -4.47
CA THR A 159 6.74 0.80 -5.88
C THR A 159 5.56 1.70 -6.10
N MET A 160 4.56 1.64 -5.23
CA MET A 160 3.38 2.48 -5.38
C MET A 160 3.68 3.98 -5.16
N PRO A 161 4.36 4.42 -4.08
CA PRO A 161 4.78 5.81 -3.93
C PRO A 161 5.73 6.30 -5.02
N LEU A 162 6.53 5.40 -5.61
CA LEU A 162 7.45 5.73 -6.72
C LEU A 162 6.72 6.27 -7.95
N VAL A 163 5.41 6.00 -8.11
CA VAL A 163 4.57 6.66 -9.14
C VAL A 163 4.71 8.19 -9.05
N GLY A 164 4.86 8.74 -7.85
CA GLY A 164 5.01 10.18 -7.61
C GLY A 164 6.36 10.78 -8.00
N ALA A 165 7.31 9.97 -8.48
CA ALA A 165 8.65 10.45 -8.87
C ALA A 165 9.01 10.02 -10.30
N PRO A 166 9.84 10.81 -11.03
CA PRO A 166 10.52 10.30 -12.22
C PRO A 166 11.42 9.11 -11.85
N LEU A 167 11.46 8.09 -12.71
CA LEU A 167 12.19 6.84 -12.42
C LEU A 167 13.68 7.04 -12.10
N LEU A 168 14.31 8.05 -12.69
CA LEU A 168 15.73 8.37 -12.48
C LEU A 168 15.96 9.33 -11.30
N SER A 169 14.92 9.71 -10.55
CA SER A 169 15.05 10.59 -9.39
C SER A 169 15.65 9.82 -8.20
N VAL A 170 16.92 10.05 -7.89
CA VAL A 170 17.59 9.46 -6.70
C VAL A 170 16.86 9.83 -5.42
N LEU A 171 16.42 11.09 -5.29
CA LEU A 171 15.66 11.55 -4.14
C LEU A 171 14.28 10.89 -4.06
N GLY A 172 13.62 10.71 -5.22
CA GLY A 172 12.35 9.98 -5.31
C GLY A 172 12.49 8.52 -4.83
N TRP A 173 13.55 7.83 -5.23
CA TRP A 173 13.87 6.50 -4.72
C TRP A 173 14.15 6.51 -3.22
N GLY A 174 14.92 7.48 -2.73
CA GLY A 174 15.18 7.62 -1.29
C GLY A 174 13.90 7.76 -0.48
N MET A 175 12.96 8.58 -0.95
CA MET A 175 11.66 8.77 -0.30
C MET A 175 10.78 7.50 -0.40
N ALA A 176 10.74 6.84 -1.57
CA ALA A 176 9.96 5.63 -1.78
C ALA A 176 10.47 4.45 -0.92
N LEU A 177 11.79 4.28 -0.80
CA LEU A 177 12.40 3.27 0.08
C LEU A 177 12.03 3.47 1.55
N GLN A 178 11.98 4.72 2.02
CA GLN A 178 11.52 5.02 3.38
C GLN A 178 10.07 4.55 3.60
N LEU A 179 9.20 4.78 2.64
CA LEU A 179 7.78 4.34 2.71
C LEU A 179 7.66 2.82 2.64
N GLY A 180 8.51 2.14 1.87
CA GLY A 180 8.59 0.69 1.88
C GLY A 180 8.97 0.13 3.25
N LEU A 181 9.93 0.75 3.93
CA LEU A 181 10.30 0.37 5.30
C LEU A 181 9.14 0.64 6.28
N PHE A 182 8.40 1.76 6.14
CA PHE A 182 7.17 2.00 6.92
C PHE A 182 6.14 0.90 6.69
N SER A 183 5.93 0.50 5.42
CA SER A 183 4.99 -0.57 5.07
C SER A 183 5.38 -1.89 5.72
N GLY A 184 6.67 -2.21 5.79
CA GLY A 184 7.15 -3.40 6.51
C GLY A 184 6.81 -3.39 8.00
N VAL A 185 6.91 -2.22 8.65
CA VAL A 185 6.48 -2.08 10.06
C VAL A 185 4.96 -2.24 10.18
N PHE A 186 4.20 -1.59 9.30
CA PHE A 186 2.74 -1.64 9.33
C PHE A 186 2.23 -3.06 9.12
N GLU A 187 2.75 -3.76 8.12
CA GLU A 187 2.39 -5.15 7.84
C GLU A 187 2.75 -6.05 9.00
N SER A 188 3.96 -5.88 9.58
CA SER A 188 4.36 -6.66 10.76
C SER A 188 3.40 -6.51 11.95
N ILE A 189 2.78 -5.33 12.12
CA ILE A 189 1.79 -5.10 13.17
C ILE A 189 0.42 -5.67 12.77
N GLN A 190 0.05 -5.56 11.49
CA GLN A 190 -1.23 -6.07 10.97
C GLN A 190 -1.30 -7.59 11.09
N VAL A 191 -0.26 -8.32 10.67
CA VAL A 191 -0.25 -9.79 10.81
C VAL A 191 -0.26 -10.23 12.28
N VAL A 192 0.22 -9.41 13.23
CA VAL A 192 0.08 -9.66 14.68
C VAL A 192 -1.37 -9.48 15.12
N ARG A 193 -2.06 -8.45 14.59
CA ARG A 193 -3.48 -8.20 14.86
C ARG A 193 -4.34 -9.38 14.41
N ASP A 194 -4.09 -9.83 13.19
CA ASP A 194 -4.94 -10.81 12.50
C ASP A 194 -4.56 -12.27 12.82
N ALA A 195 -3.47 -12.51 13.58
CA ALA A 195 -2.86 -13.84 13.80
C ALA A 195 -3.81 -14.91 14.36
N ASP A 196 -4.77 -14.54 15.23
CA ASP A 196 -5.70 -15.53 15.80
C ASP A 196 -6.77 -15.95 14.79
N GLU A 197 -7.18 -15.05 13.90
CA GLU A 197 -8.12 -15.31 12.82
C GLU A 197 -7.44 -16.11 11.70
N ASP A 198 -6.28 -15.66 11.26
CA ASP A 198 -5.44 -16.38 10.28
C ASP A 198 -5.17 -17.83 10.70
N ALA A 199 -4.87 -18.05 11.98
CA ALA A 199 -4.63 -19.41 12.49
C ALA A 199 -5.89 -20.30 12.41
N LYS A 200 -7.10 -19.74 12.66
CA LYS A 200 -8.37 -20.47 12.53
C LYS A 200 -8.69 -20.81 11.09
N GLU A 201 -8.35 -19.92 10.16
CA GLU A 201 -8.54 -20.11 8.72
C GLU A 201 -7.43 -20.98 8.08
N GLY A 202 -6.41 -21.37 8.85
CA GLY A 202 -5.27 -22.16 8.36
C GLY A 202 -4.29 -21.35 7.51
N VAL A 203 -4.35 -20.03 7.58
CA VAL A 203 -3.43 -19.11 6.89
C VAL A 203 -2.12 -19.04 7.69
N ARG A 204 -0.98 -19.28 7.03
CA ARG A 204 0.34 -19.34 7.66
C ARG A 204 1.10 -18.03 7.49
N THR A 205 0.61 -16.94 8.11
CA THR A 205 1.31 -15.67 8.13
C THR A 205 2.55 -15.70 9.02
N THR A 206 3.41 -14.68 8.92
CA THR A 206 4.59 -14.54 9.77
C THR A 206 4.24 -14.61 11.27
N ALA A 207 3.16 -13.96 11.69
CA ALA A 207 2.76 -13.97 13.09
C ALA A 207 2.18 -15.31 13.57
N VAL A 208 1.54 -16.07 12.70
CA VAL A 208 1.07 -17.44 13.01
C VAL A 208 2.25 -18.38 13.22
N VAL A 209 3.30 -18.26 12.41
CA VAL A 209 4.45 -19.18 12.47
C VAL A 209 5.46 -18.79 13.57
N LEU A 210 5.82 -17.52 13.70
CA LEU A 210 6.78 -17.05 14.70
C LEU A 210 6.17 -16.82 16.08
N GLY A 211 4.86 -16.59 16.13
CA GLY A 211 4.15 -16.06 17.29
C GLY A 211 4.20 -14.55 17.39
N LYS A 212 3.16 -13.95 17.99
CA LYS A 212 2.95 -12.49 18.09
C LYS A 212 4.18 -11.76 18.68
N GLY A 213 4.79 -12.31 19.74
CA GLY A 213 5.91 -11.66 20.43
C GLY A 213 7.17 -11.53 19.55
N ARG A 214 7.53 -12.58 18.80
CA ARG A 214 8.70 -12.54 17.90
C ARG A 214 8.43 -11.66 16.68
N THR A 215 7.21 -11.63 16.19
CA THR A 215 6.82 -10.75 15.09
C THR A 215 6.85 -9.29 15.50
N LEU A 216 6.46 -8.96 16.73
CA LEU A 216 6.64 -7.61 17.28
C LEU A 216 8.12 -7.23 17.47
N LEU A 217 8.98 -8.18 17.84
CA LEU A 217 10.41 -7.93 17.87
C LEU A 217 10.98 -7.66 16.48
N LEU A 218 10.52 -8.40 15.46
CA LEU A 218 10.84 -8.12 14.06
C LEU A 218 10.37 -6.72 13.64
N ALA A 219 9.12 -6.34 13.97
CA ALA A 219 8.63 -5.00 13.72
C ALA A 219 9.52 -3.91 14.34
N LYS A 220 9.95 -4.10 15.59
CA LYS A 220 10.89 -3.18 16.28
C LYS A 220 12.28 -3.15 15.61
N ALA A 221 12.77 -4.28 15.12
CA ALA A 221 14.03 -4.30 14.36
C ALA A 221 13.90 -3.50 13.05
N ILE A 222 12.78 -3.64 12.33
CA ILE A 222 12.50 -2.83 11.14
C ILE A 222 12.37 -1.34 11.53
N MET A 223 11.75 -1.00 12.68
CA MET A 223 11.69 0.40 13.16
C MET A 223 13.07 1.03 13.37
N VAL A 224 14.03 0.25 13.87
CA VAL A 224 15.43 0.72 13.97
C VAL A 224 16.00 0.98 12.58
N ILE A 225 15.82 0.05 11.62
CA ILE A 225 16.27 0.22 10.24
C ILE A 225 15.64 1.46 9.60
N VAL A 226 14.34 1.68 9.81
CA VAL A 226 13.59 2.89 9.40
C VAL A 226 14.30 4.16 9.86
N SER A 227 14.68 4.21 11.13
CA SER A 227 15.28 5.40 11.73
C SER A 227 16.71 5.60 11.25
N VAL A 228 17.50 4.52 11.15
CA VAL A 228 18.85 4.56 10.59
C VAL A 228 18.82 5.04 9.14
N TYR A 229 17.90 4.47 8.32
CA TYR A 229 17.74 4.90 6.93
C TYR A 229 17.36 6.38 6.82
N ALA A 230 16.40 6.84 7.62
CA ALA A 230 16.02 8.25 7.66
C ALA A 230 17.21 9.15 8.00
N ALA A 231 18.05 8.78 8.99
CA ALA A 231 19.23 9.55 9.37
C ALA A 231 20.28 9.62 8.27
N LEU A 232 20.54 8.48 7.63
CA LEU A 232 21.61 8.37 6.62
C LEU A 232 21.21 8.99 5.28
N VAL A 233 19.97 8.79 4.85
CA VAL A 233 19.54 9.10 3.49
C VAL A 233 18.69 10.38 3.40
N LEU A 234 17.80 10.61 4.35
CA LEU A 234 16.81 11.70 4.24
C LEU A 234 17.14 12.87 5.17
N HIS A 235 16.95 12.70 6.48
CA HIS A 235 17.19 13.76 7.44
C HIS A 235 17.32 13.24 8.90
N PRO A 236 18.32 13.68 9.70
CA PRO A 236 18.49 13.24 11.08
C PRO A 236 17.31 13.54 12.01
N ILE A 237 16.59 14.66 11.80
CA ILE A 237 15.38 14.99 12.59
C ILE A 237 14.27 13.99 12.27
N ALA A 238 14.08 13.59 11.01
CA ALA A 238 13.11 12.56 10.66
C ALA A 238 13.43 11.23 11.38
N ALA A 239 14.72 10.88 11.50
CA ALA A 239 15.15 9.72 12.27
C ALA A 239 14.77 9.82 13.75
N LEU A 240 14.97 10.97 14.37
CA LEU A 240 14.55 11.19 15.77
C LEU A 240 13.03 11.03 15.95
N ILE A 241 12.23 11.54 15.00
CA ILE A 241 10.78 11.38 15.03
C ILE A 241 10.43 9.89 14.90
N THR A 242 11.03 9.16 13.95
CA THR A 242 10.72 7.74 13.74
C THR A 242 11.14 6.86 14.92
N LEU A 243 12.21 7.22 15.65
CA LEU A 243 12.63 6.53 16.88
C LEU A 243 11.55 6.55 17.98
N VAL A 244 10.68 7.57 18.00
CA VAL A 244 9.57 7.63 18.97
C VAL A 244 8.66 6.39 18.83
N ALA A 245 8.54 5.79 17.65
CA ALA A 245 7.74 4.58 17.45
C ALA A 245 8.24 3.38 18.30
N LEU A 246 9.54 3.30 18.61
CA LEU A 246 10.10 2.22 19.44
C LEU A 246 9.62 2.25 20.89
N VAL A 247 9.33 3.45 21.41
CA VAL A 247 8.87 3.65 22.79
C VAL A 247 7.36 3.71 22.93
N VAL A 248 6.62 3.65 21.81
CA VAL A 248 5.15 3.51 21.84
C VAL A 248 4.80 2.20 22.54
N PRO A 249 4.00 2.24 23.63
CA PRO A 249 3.65 1.03 24.34
C PRO A 249 2.73 0.13 23.51
N PHE A 250 3.12 -1.14 23.38
CA PHE A 250 2.26 -2.16 22.79
C PHE A 250 1.09 -2.47 23.72
N ILE A 251 -0.10 -2.58 23.16
CA ILE A 251 -1.34 -2.87 23.89
C ILE A 251 -1.86 -4.22 23.38
N PRO A 252 -1.66 -5.34 24.11
CA PRO A 252 -2.02 -6.68 23.63
C PRO A 252 -3.50 -6.81 23.30
N ASP A 253 -4.37 -6.21 24.10
CA ASP A 253 -5.84 -6.27 23.94
C ASP A 253 -6.36 -5.29 22.87
N ASN A 254 -5.50 -4.42 22.34
CA ASN A 254 -5.89 -3.44 21.33
C ASN A 254 -4.71 -3.11 20.39
N VAL A 255 -4.39 -4.07 19.53
CA VAL A 255 -3.31 -3.94 18.54
C VAL A 255 -3.59 -2.82 17.55
N GLU A 256 -4.86 -2.57 17.22
CA GLU A 256 -5.29 -1.48 16.33
C GLU A 256 -4.91 -0.10 16.88
N LYS A 257 -5.04 0.11 18.19
CA LYS A 257 -4.62 1.36 18.83
C LYS A 257 -3.10 1.54 18.80
N TYR A 258 -2.34 0.46 18.96
CA TYR A 258 -0.89 0.49 18.81
C TYR A 258 -0.51 0.86 17.37
N TRP A 259 -1.09 0.20 16.39
CA TRP A 259 -0.90 0.47 14.97
C TRP A 259 -1.22 1.92 14.59
N THR A 260 -2.35 2.46 15.07
CA THR A 260 -2.74 3.85 14.85
C THR A 260 -1.72 4.85 15.40
N ARG A 261 -1.17 4.58 16.60
CA ARG A 261 -0.12 5.44 17.19
C ARG A 261 1.17 5.40 16.38
N VAL A 262 1.60 4.23 15.93
CA VAL A 262 2.79 4.08 15.07
C VAL A 262 2.58 4.79 13.73
N LYS A 263 1.38 4.65 13.11
CA LYS A 263 1.02 5.39 11.88
C LYS A 263 1.12 6.91 12.08
N LEU A 264 0.65 7.41 13.21
CA LEU A 264 0.71 8.85 13.50
C LEU A 264 2.17 9.34 13.58
N VAL A 265 3.03 8.62 14.31
CA VAL A 265 4.46 8.97 14.41
C VAL A 265 5.13 8.99 13.03
N TYR A 266 4.89 7.96 12.22
CA TYR A 266 5.48 7.87 10.88
C TYR A 266 4.85 8.87 9.91
N GLY A 267 3.58 9.19 10.06
CA GLY A 267 2.92 10.26 9.32
C GLY A 267 3.55 11.63 9.58
N ILE A 268 3.84 11.94 10.85
CA ILE A 268 4.55 13.18 11.22
C ILE A 268 5.95 13.21 10.62
N ALA A 269 6.71 12.11 10.72
CA ALA A 269 8.04 12.00 10.12
C ALA A 269 7.98 12.18 8.59
N TRP A 270 6.98 11.58 7.95
CA TRP A 270 6.77 11.70 6.52
C TRP A 270 6.46 13.13 6.07
N LEU A 271 5.54 13.80 6.77
CA LEU A 271 5.22 15.20 6.49
C LEU A 271 6.44 16.11 6.66
N PHE A 272 7.26 15.84 7.69
CA PHE A 272 8.52 16.57 7.87
C PHE A 272 9.48 16.34 6.69
N ILE A 273 9.66 15.08 6.24
CA ILE A 273 10.51 14.76 5.08
C ILE A 273 10.01 15.49 3.82
N CYS A 274 8.71 15.39 3.53
CA CYS A 274 8.12 16.08 2.38
C CYS A 274 8.30 17.58 2.44
N ALA A 275 8.04 18.21 3.58
CA ALA A 275 8.25 19.63 3.78
C ALA A 275 9.73 20.03 3.61
N TRP A 276 10.65 19.26 4.19
CA TRP A 276 12.07 19.51 4.04
C TRP A 276 12.51 19.45 2.58
N VAL A 277 12.14 18.37 1.87
CA VAL A 277 12.46 18.21 0.45
C VAL A 277 11.85 19.33 -0.37
N PHE A 278 10.60 19.70 -0.13
CA PHE A 278 9.91 20.79 -0.81
C PHE A 278 10.65 22.13 -0.65
N PHE A 279 11.03 22.51 0.57
CA PHE A 279 11.67 23.82 0.80
C PHE A 279 13.17 23.85 0.47
N LYS A 280 13.85 22.72 0.50
CA LYS A 280 15.31 22.65 0.29
C LYS A 280 15.72 22.05 -1.06
N GLY A 281 14.81 21.36 -1.77
CA GLY A 281 15.08 20.71 -3.05
C GLY A 281 16.05 19.51 -2.96
N GLN A 282 16.41 19.08 -1.74
CA GLN A 282 17.42 18.04 -1.53
C GLN A 282 17.22 17.33 -0.20
N SER A 283 17.79 16.13 -0.09
CA SER A 283 17.94 15.48 1.21
C SER A 283 19.09 16.12 2.03
N SER A 284 19.06 15.89 3.33
CA SER A 284 20.15 16.29 4.25
C SER A 284 20.56 15.11 5.13
N GLY A 285 20.47 13.89 4.62
CA GLY A 285 20.96 12.69 5.28
C GLY A 285 22.49 12.73 5.43
N LEU A 286 23.02 11.99 6.40
CA LEU A 286 24.44 11.98 6.71
C LEU A 286 25.33 11.54 5.54
N LEU A 287 24.85 10.64 4.68
CA LEU A 287 25.62 10.21 3.50
C LEU A 287 25.84 11.36 2.51
N TRP A 288 24.85 12.20 2.29
CA TRP A 288 24.98 13.39 1.40
C TRP A 288 25.89 14.46 2.00
N ALA A 289 25.95 14.58 3.32
CA ALA A 289 26.88 15.48 4.01
C ALA A 289 28.34 15.02 3.81
N ILE A 290 28.59 13.72 3.86
CA ILE A 290 29.94 13.14 3.65
C ILE A 290 30.40 13.35 2.20
N GLU A 291 29.54 13.11 1.21
CA GLU A 291 29.88 13.34 -0.20
C GLU A 291 30.25 14.79 -0.48
N ARG A 292 29.52 15.75 0.11
CA ARG A 292 29.81 17.18 -0.05
C ARG A 292 31.16 17.58 0.57
N THR A 293 31.50 17.06 1.72
CA THR A 293 32.80 17.33 2.36
C THR A 293 33.94 16.73 1.57
N ALA A 294 33.75 15.53 0.99
CA ALA A 294 34.74 14.88 0.15
C ALA A 294 34.95 15.58 -1.23
N SER A 295 33.94 16.29 -1.73
CA SER A 295 34.04 17.04 -3.00
C SER A 295 34.65 18.45 -2.86
N LEU A 296 34.86 18.93 -1.64
CA LEU A 296 35.44 20.24 -1.31
C LEU A 296 36.92 20.15 -0.87
N GLY A 297 37.48 18.98 -0.69
CA GLY A 297 38.87 18.70 -0.38
C GLY A 297 39.61 18.12 -1.57
#